data_9c08a01914d950eac5c53e4726a43264
#
_entry.id   9c08a01914d950eac5c53e4726a43264
#
_cell.length_a   1.000
_cell.length_b   1.000
_cell.length_c   1.000
_cell.angle_alpha   90.00
_cell.angle_beta   90.00
_cell.angle_gamma   90.00
#
_symmetry.space_group_name_H-M   'P 1'
#
loop_
_entity.id
_entity.type
_entity.pdbx_description
1 polymer ?
#
loop_
_entity_poly.entity_id
_entity_poly.type
_entity_poly.pdbx_seq_one_letter_code
_entity_poly.pdbx_strand_id
1 'polypeptide(L)'
;MSREGPVERRLREELARLEADLASGGFLVSAVDVVDEGNWGRLDAAVEGQSSGGKIQIHLSSKGSVSVVPQGAAAAGIARALGLPVRAQAAAPNAARTPPVRAAVAGASRASSGAGAPTGTGSGAGHSPSAAACTPSAPPDPHTPVIVDCSKFGRSLIGPTEWRGVQRSASGGFVEVFHSGRYARGHNNLGEFLAIVDACERIADGRLACSGIRSDSRTAISWFTKRVVKTTLDVDAVCDPEFAAAVRRAQAWLASPARQACTVRLTLWDTKREGENPADFGRK
;
A
#
# COMPACT_ATOMS: atom_id res chain seq x y z
N MET A 1 27.74 17.36 -20.84
CA MET A 1 26.88 18.22 -20.01
C MET A 1 25.43 17.90 -20.39
N SER A 2 24.70 17.17 -19.58
CA SER A 2 23.27 16.91 -19.80
C SER A 2 22.50 18.23 -19.73
N ARG A 3 21.65 18.51 -20.70
CA ARG A 3 20.79 19.69 -20.68
C ARG A 3 19.72 19.46 -19.60
N GLU A 4 19.64 20.38 -18.67
CA GLU A 4 18.56 20.41 -17.65
C GLU A 4 17.20 20.44 -18.34
N GLY A 5 16.31 19.51 -17.96
CA GLY A 5 14.95 19.41 -18.49
C GLY A 5 14.05 20.54 -17.96
N PRO A 6 12.91 20.80 -18.65
CA PRO A 6 11.99 21.86 -18.23
C PRO A 6 11.38 21.61 -16.84
N VAL A 7 11.16 20.37 -16.46
CA VAL A 7 10.64 19.97 -15.13
C VAL A 7 11.70 20.18 -14.06
N GLU A 8 12.93 19.75 -14.30
CA GLU A 8 14.04 19.97 -13.37
C GLU A 8 14.27 21.45 -13.12
N ARG A 9 14.32 22.28 -14.17
CA ARG A 9 14.46 23.73 -14.04
C ARG A 9 13.38 24.31 -13.15
N ARG A 10 12.12 23.97 -13.38
CA ARG A 10 11.00 24.49 -12.59
C ARG A 10 11.05 24.05 -11.13
N LEU A 11 11.50 22.83 -10.83
CA LEU A 11 11.69 22.34 -9.47
C LEU A 11 12.83 23.11 -8.76
N ARG A 12 13.91 23.41 -9.46
CA ARG A 12 15.04 24.21 -8.94
C ARG A 12 14.65 25.67 -8.71
N GLU A 13 13.86 26.25 -9.60
CA GLU A 13 13.29 27.59 -9.42
C GLU A 13 12.41 27.67 -8.17
N GLU A 14 11.58 26.65 -7.95
CA GLU A 14 10.74 26.59 -6.75
C GLU A 14 11.58 26.43 -5.48
N LEU A 15 12.61 25.57 -5.50
CA LEU A 15 13.53 25.48 -4.36
C LEU A 15 14.22 26.81 -4.07
N ALA A 16 14.78 27.48 -5.08
CA ALA A 16 15.44 28.78 -4.92
C ALA A 16 14.51 29.83 -4.30
N ARG A 17 13.21 29.79 -4.64
CA ARG A 17 12.20 30.67 -4.02
C ARG A 17 12.03 30.38 -2.52
N LEU A 18 12.10 29.12 -2.12
CA LEU A 18 11.93 28.69 -0.72
C LEU A 18 13.19 28.88 0.13
N GLU A 19 14.38 28.97 -0.49
CA GLU A 19 15.64 29.07 0.23
C GLU A 19 15.74 30.32 1.13
N ALA A 20 15.16 31.44 0.70
CA ALA A 20 15.13 32.66 1.52
C ALA A 20 14.31 32.49 2.81
N ASP A 21 13.16 31.83 2.69
CA ASP A 21 12.28 31.55 3.82
C ASP A 21 12.91 30.51 4.76
N LEU A 22 13.58 29.51 4.21
CA LEU A 22 14.32 28.52 4.97
C LEU A 22 15.47 29.16 5.75
N ALA A 23 16.26 30.01 5.09
CA ALA A 23 17.39 30.70 5.71
C ALA A 23 16.93 31.60 6.86
N SER A 24 15.82 32.33 6.70
CA SER A 24 15.23 33.12 7.78
C SER A 24 14.72 32.27 8.95
N GLY A 25 14.34 31.03 8.70
CA GLY A 25 13.99 30.03 9.73
C GLY A 25 15.20 29.31 10.35
N GLY A 26 16.43 29.65 9.94
CA GLY A 26 17.66 29.01 10.44
C GLY A 26 17.97 27.66 9.78
N PHE A 27 17.48 27.42 8.58
CA PHE A 27 17.73 26.20 7.81
C PHE A 27 18.55 26.50 6.56
N LEU A 28 19.50 25.61 6.25
CA LEU A 28 20.33 25.68 5.05
C LEU A 28 20.12 24.42 4.20
N VAL A 29 20.01 24.59 2.88
CA VAL A 29 19.97 23.48 1.94
C VAL A 29 21.39 22.95 1.74
N SER A 30 21.61 21.65 2.00
CA SER A 30 22.94 21.03 1.96
C SER A 30 23.12 20.07 0.77
N ALA A 31 22.05 19.46 0.28
CA ALA A 31 22.10 18.57 -0.89
C ALA A 31 20.74 18.54 -1.61
N VAL A 32 20.80 18.38 -2.93
CA VAL A 32 19.60 18.33 -3.79
C VAL A 32 19.70 17.16 -4.74
N ASP A 33 18.64 16.34 -4.77
CA ASP A 33 18.44 15.25 -5.73
C ASP A 33 17.16 15.50 -6.54
N VAL A 34 17.20 15.33 -7.86
CA VAL A 34 16.08 15.62 -8.74
C VAL A 34 15.72 14.40 -9.56
N VAL A 35 14.44 14.05 -9.57
CA VAL A 35 13.83 13.06 -10.44
C VAL A 35 12.97 13.78 -11.46
N ASP A 36 13.35 13.75 -12.72
CA ASP A 36 12.59 14.31 -13.86
C ASP A 36 12.05 13.17 -14.72
N GLU A 37 10.72 13.07 -14.81
CA GLU A 37 9.99 12.06 -15.60
C GLU A 37 9.30 12.69 -16.82
N GLY A 38 9.79 13.85 -17.24
CA GLY A 38 9.36 14.57 -18.46
C GLY A 38 8.10 15.42 -18.30
N ASN A 39 7.03 14.90 -17.69
CA ASN A 39 5.77 15.64 -17.46
C ASN A 39 5.42 15.83 -15.97
N TRP A 40 6.18 15.20 -15.08
CA TRP A 40 6.14 15.39 -13.63
C TRP A 40 7.54 15.22 -13.07
N GLY A 41 7.78 15.70 -11.88
CA GLY A 41 9.07 15.52 -11.22
C GLY A 41 9.00 15.73 -9.73
N ARG A 42 10.09 15.35 -9.06
CA ARG A 42 10.29 15.51 -7.63
C ARG A 42 11.72 16.00 -7.38
N LEU A 43 11.85 16.97 -6.50
CA LEU A 43 13.12 17.40 -5.95
C LEU A 43 13.14 17.08 -4.46
N ASP A 44 14.18 16.39 -4.01
CA ASP A 44 14.46 16.09 -2.62
C ASP A 44 15.64 16.98 -2.18
N ALA A 45 15.42 17.94 -1.30
CA ALA A 45 16.46 18.79 -0.73
C ALA A 45 16.72 18.42 0.73
N ALA A 46 17.96 18.07 1.06
CA ALA A 46 18.39 17.94 2.45
C ALA A 46 18.54 19.32 3.09
N VAL A 47 18.05 19.46 4.32
CA VAL A 47 18.00 20.73 5.05
C VAL A 47 18.58 20.53 6.42
N GLU A 48 19.57 21.36 6.76
CA GLU A 48 20.25 21.36 8.05
C GLU A 48 19.86 22.61 8.85
N GLY A 49 19.45 22.42 10.10
CA GLY A 49 19.18 23.49 11.07
C GLY A 49 20.09 23.37 12.28
N GLN A 50 20.07 24.37 13.15
CA GLN A 50 20.97 24.45 14.32
C GLN A 50 20.87 23.27 15.29
N SER A 51 19.72 22.60 15.37
CA SER A 51 19.47 21.54 16.35
C SER A 51 19.03 20.22 15.73
N SER A 52 18.61 20.21 14.49
CA SER A 52 18.13 19.00 13.81
C SER A 52 18.08 19.18 12.30
N GLY A 53 18.36 18.09 11.58
CA GLY A 53 18.23 18.03 10.12
C GLY A 53 16.87 17.51 9.70
N GLY A 54 16.54 17.76 8.44
CA GLY A 54 15.35 17.26 7.78
C GLY A 54 15.52 17.28 6.27
N LYS A 55 14.43 17.11 5.55
CA LYS A 55 14.41 17.31 4.11
C LYS A 55 13.10 17.94 3.66
N ILE A 56 13.13 18.52 2.48
CA ILE A 56 11.96 19.02 1.78
C ILE A 56 11.80 18.23 0.51
N GLN A 57 10.59 17.78 0.24
CA GLN A 57 10.23 17.25 -1.06
C GLN A 57 9.37 18.26 -1.80
N ILE A 58 9.78 18.63 -2.99
CA ILE A 58 9.01 19.48 -3.90
C ILE A 58 8.52 18.57 -5.03
N HIS A 59 7.21 18.48 -5.21
CA HIS A 59 6.60 17.71 -6.28
C HIS A 59 5.97 18.64 -7.30
N LEU A 60 6.28 18.43 -8.57
CA LEU A 60 5.59 19.03 -9.70
C LEU A 60 4.71 17.98 -10.36
N SER A 61 3.40 18.19 -10.34
CA SER A 61 2.45 17.30 -11.00
C SER A 61 2.42 17.51 -12.51
N SER A 62 1.92 16.53 -13.26
CA SER A 62 1.70 16.66 -14.71
C SER A 62 0.71 17.76 -15.10
N LYS A 63 -0.06 18.28 -14.14
CA LYS A 63 -0.97 19.43 -14.31
C LYS A 63 -0.31 20.76 -13.95
N GLY A 64 1.00 20.74 -13.63
CA GLY A 64 1.78 21.93 -13.28
C GLY A 64 1.57 22.45 -11.85
N SER A 65 0.83 21.73 -10.98
CA SER A 65 0.71 22.12 -9.57
C SER A 65 1.96 21.71 -8.79
N VAL A 66 2.44 22.60 -7.94
CA VAL A 66 3.56 22.36 -7.04
C VAL A 66 3.04 22.04 -5.64
N SER A 67 3.64 21.07 -4.97
CA SER A 67 3.41 20.79 -3.56
C SER A 67 4.74 20.62 -2.82
N VAL A 68 4.81 21.16 -1.61
CA VAL A 68 6.01 21.14 -0.76
C VAL A 68 5.71 20.35 0.50
N VAL A 69 6.55 19.36 0.81
CA VAL A 69 6.35 18.44 1.94
C VAL A 69 7.62 18.39 2.80
N PRO A 70 7.64 19.04 3.97
CA PRO A 70 8.70 18.89 4.94
C PRO A 70 8.70 17.49 5.57
N GLN A 71 9.90 16.93 5.81
CA GLN A 71 10.10 15.60 6.38
C GLN A 71 11.25 15.57 7.40
N GLY A 72 11.26 14.53 8.24
CA GLY A 72 12.30 14.30 9.23
C GLY A 72 12.07 15.02 10.56
N ALA A 73 13.08 15.00 11.43
CA ALA A 73 12.98 15.57 12.79
C ALA A 73 12.69 17.08 12.80
N ALA A 74 13.19 17.82 11.80
CA ALA A 74 12.98 19.25 11.66
C ALA A 74 11.69 19.64 10.91
N ALA A 75 10.85 18.69 10.50
CA ALA A 75 9.70 18.95 9.61
C ALA A 75 8.76 20.06 10.11
N ALA A 76 8.48 20.10 11.41
CA ALA A 76 7.63 21.15 12.01
C ALA A 76 8.29 22.55 11.96
N GLY A 77 9.59 22.63 12.18
CA GLY A 77 10.37 23.86 12.06
C GLY A 77 10.42 24.37 10.62
N ILE A 78 10.70 23.46 9.68
CA ILE A 78 10.70 23.71 8.24
C ILE A 78 9.32 24.19 7.76
N ALA A 79 8.25 23.51 8.15
CA ALA A 79 6.89 23.91 7.79
C ALA A 79 6.56 25.33 8.29
N ARG A 80 6.98 25.67 9.51
CA ARG A 80 6.81 27.02 10.08
C ARG A 80 7.59 28.08 9.32
N ALA A 81 8.86 27.80 8.99
CA ALA A 81 9.70 28.70 8.21
C ALA A 81 9.07 28.99 6.82
N LEU A 82 8.47 27.99 6.21
CA LEU A 82 7.82 28.10 4.90
C LEU A 82 6.36 28.59 4.95
N GLY A 83 5.82 28.96 6.13
CA GLY A 83 4.43 29.38 6.27
C GLY A 83 3.40 28.26 5.95
N LEU A 84 3.84 27.01 5.98
CA LEU A 84 2.98 25.86 5.69
C LEU A 84 2.19 25.43 6.95
N PRO A 85 0.99 24.88 6.80
CA PRO A 85 0.24 24.37 7.95
C PRO A 85 1.02 23.25 8.63
N VAL A 86 1.37 23.45 9.89
CA VAL A 86 2.00 22.42 10.72
C VAL A 86 0.94 21.39 11.04
N ARG A 87 0.94 20.26 10.33
CA ARG A 87 0.19 19.09 10.78
C ARG A 87 0.84 18.61 12.08
N ALA A 88 0.06 18.60 13.17
CA ALA A 88 0.48 17.94 14.40
C ALA A 88 0.86 16.50 14.05
N GLN A 89 2.16 16.21 13.99
CA GLN A 89 2.64 14.84 14.02
C GLN A 89 2.19 14.31 15.38
N ALA A 90 1.33 13.29 15.36
CA ALA A 90 1.02 12.54 16.56
C ALA A 90 2.37 12.13 17.17
N ALA A 91 2.66 12.66 18.36
CA ALA A 91 3.85 12.33 19.11
C ALA A 91 3.95 10.80 19.17
N ALA A 92 5.07 10.27 18.76
CA ALA A 92 5.38 8.85 18.94
C ALA A 92 5.12 8.52 20.41
N PRO A 93 4.36 7.47 20.75
CA PRO A 93 4.23 7.05 22.14
C PRO A 93 5.60 6.63 22.62
N ASN A 94 6.12 7.42 23.56
CA ASN A 94 7.42 7.25 24.16
C ASN A 94 7.46 5.92 24.93
N ALA A 95 8.58 5.26 24.83
CA ALA A 95 8.95 3.95 25.34
C ALA A 95 8.60 3.72 26.81
N ALA A 96 8.53 2.43 27.14
CA ALA A 96 8.66 1.82 28.47
C ALA A 96 7.48 2.01 29.45
N ARG A 97 6.45 1.22 29.23
CA ARG A 97 5.70 0.66 30.38
C ARG A 97 5.84 -0.85 30.33
N THR A 98 6.77 -1.36 31.11
CA THR A 98 6.83 -2.76 31.54
C THR A 98 5.47 -3.14 32.16
N PRO A 99 4.81 -4.21 31.71
CA PRO A 99 3.62 -4.70 32.40
C PRO A 99 4.02 -5.38 33.72
N PRO A 100 3.25 -5.18 34.81
CA PRO A 100 3.51 -5.90 36.03
C PRO A 100 3.19 -7.38 35.84
N VAL A 101 4.13 -8.20 36.25
CA VAL A 101 4.01 -9.66 36.41
C VAL A 101 2.86 -9.92 37.36
N ARG A 102 1.77 -10.50 36.91
CA ARG A 102 0.70 -11.00 37.78
C ARG A 102 0.85 -12.50 37.94
N ALA A 103 1.13 -12.86 39.19
CA ALA A 103 1.27 -14.23 39.66
C ALA A 103 0.03 -15.08 39.35
N ALA A 104 0.31 -16.32 38.96
CA ALA A 104 -0.66 -17.38 38.81
C ALA A 104 -1.25 -17.76 40.17
N VAL A 105 -2.59 -17.81 40.26
CA VAL A 105 -3.27 -18.55 41.35
C VAL A 105 -4.17 -19.58 40.66
N ALA A 106 -3.87 -20.83 40.98
CA ALA A 106 -4.67 -21.99 40.64
C ALA A 106 -5.94 -22.02 41.52
N GLY A 107 -7.07 -22.40 40.93
CA GLY A 107 -8.30 -22.61 41.69
C GLY A 107 -9.30 -23.46 40.91
N ALA A 108 -9.58 -24.62 41.44
CA ALA A 108 -10.28 -25.75 40.88
C ALA A 108 -11.82 -25.60 40.80
N SER A 109 -12.36 -26.40 39.88
CA SER A 109 -13.63 -27.15 39.93
C SER A 109 -14.95 -26.47 40.36
N ARG A 110 -15.97 -26.53 39.51
CA ARG A 110 -17.21 -27.31 39.79
C ARG A 110 -18.15 -27.32 38.60
N ALA A 111 -18.61 -28.49 38.26
CA ALA A 111 -19.74 -28.76 37.38
C ALA A 111 -21.07 -28.42 38.06
N SER A 112 -22.05 -27.97 37.32
CA SER A 112 -23.48 -28.18 37.63
C SER A 112 -24.32 -28.13 36.35
N SER A 113 -24.96 -29.24 36.13
CA SER A 113 -26.09 -29.51 35.25
C SER A 113 -27.31 -28.68 35.59
N GLY A 114 -28.04 -28.22 34.55
CA GLY A 114 -29.36 -27.63 34.70
C GLY A 114 -30.15 -27.65 33.41
N ALA A 115 -31.03 -28.63 33.27
CA ALA A 115 -32.05 -28.73 32.24
C ALA A 115 -33.19 -27.74 32.51
N GLY A 116 -33.77 -27.16 31.46
CA GLY A 116 -34.97 -26.35 31.54
C GLY A 116 -35.44 -25.89 30.16
N ALA A 117 -36.35 -26.63 29.55
CA ALA A 117 -37.22 -26.11 28.50
C ALA A 117 -38.35 -25.30 29.08
N PRO A 118 -38.85 -24.25 28.40
CA PRO A 118 -40.26 -24.23 28.14
C PRO A 118 -40.63 -23.86 26.68
N THR A 119 -41.65 -24.55 26.22
CA THR A 119 -42.53 -24.31 25.06
C THR A 119 -43.14 -22.91 25.08
N GLY A 120 -43.05 -22.22 23.95
CA GLY A 120 -43.74 -20.95 23.68
C GLY A 120 -44.17 -20.89 22.23
N THR A 121 -45.42 -21.26 21.96
CA THR A 121 -46.13 -21.06 20.71
C THR A 121 -46.38 -19.58 20.48
N GLY A 122 -45.85 -19.04 19.35
CA GLY A 122 -46.13 -17.68 18.88
C GLY A 122 -46.19 -17.66 17.35
N SER A 123 -47.41 -17.72 16.81
CA SER A 123 -47.70 -17.49 15.40
C SER A 123 -47.44 -16.03 15.05
N GLY A 124 -46.41 -15.74 14.24
CA GLY A 124 -46.15 -14.45 13.62
C GLY A 124 -45.85 -14.65 12.14
N ALA A 125 -46.84 -14.33 11.28
CA ALA A 125 -46.65 -14.28 9.83
C ALA A 125 -45.66 -13.15 9.49
N GLY A 126 -44.40 -13.48 9.33
CA GLY A 126 -43.32 -12.59 8.86
C GLY A 126 -42.93 -12.95 7.45
N HIS A 127 -43.09 -12.01 6.52
CA HIS A 127 -42.62 -12.10 5.15
C HIS A 127 -41.13 -12.46 5.13
N SER A 128 -40.80 -13.62 4.68
CA SER A 128 -39.41 -13.98 4.35
C SER A 128 -38.97 -13.18 3.13
N PRO A 129 -37.87 -12.37 3.21
CA PRO A 129 -37.26 -11.91 1.98
C PRO A 129 -36.74 -13.13 1.24
N SER A 130 -37.19 -13.29 0.00
CA SER A 130 -36.71 -14.27 -0.95
C SER A 130 -35.19 -14.25 -0.96
N ALA A 131 -34.56 -15.28 -0.42
CA ALA A 131 -33.14 -15.53 -0.62
C ALA A 131 -32.94 -15.71 -2.13
N ALA A 132 -32.44 -14.66 -2.77
CA ALA A 132 -31.93 -14.77 -4.14
C ALA A 132 -30.90 -15.90 -4.10
N ALA A 133 -31.22 -17.03 -4.71
CA ALA A 133 -30.34 -18.16 -4.89
C ALA A 133 -29.09 -17.63 -5.59
N CYS A 134 -27.96 -17.51 -4.86
CA CYS A 134 -26.66 -17.28 -5.45
C CYS A 134 -26.39 -18.41 -6.43
N THR A 135 -26.58 -18.15 -7.70
CA THR A 135 -26.16 -19.06 -8.76
C THR A 135 -24.66 -19.28 -8.56
N PRO A 136 -24.20 -20.54 -8.42
CA PRO A 136 -22.77 -20.78 -8.23
C PRO A 136 -22.02 -20.16 -9.42
N SER A 137 -21.11 -19.24 -9.15
CA SER A 137 -20.27 -18.63 -10.18
C SER A 137 -19.53 -19.75 -10.90
N ALA A 138 -19.53 -19.72 -12.24
CA ALA A 138 -18.79 -20.70 -13.03
C ALA A 138 -17.30 -20.68 -12.60
N PRO A 139 -16.61 -21.83 -12.63
CA PRO A 139 -15.22 -21.92 -12.20
C PRO A 139 -14.32 -21.00 -13.03
N PRO A 140 -13.16 -20.55 -12.47
CA PRO A 140 -12.18 -19.77 -13.22
C PRO A 140 -11.64 -20.58 -14.40
N ASP A 141 -11.34 -19.89 -15.51
CA ASP A 141 -10.76 -20.51 -16.69
C ASP A 141 -9.22 -20.51 -16.58
N PRO A 142 -8.54 -21.66 -16.42
CA PRO A 142 -7.12 -21.76 -16.24
C PRO A 142 -6.30 -21.28 -17.44
N HIS A 143 -6.93 -21.11 -18.60
CA HIS A 143 -6.27 -20.62 -19.81
C HIS A 143 -6.27 -19.09 -19.92
N THR A 144 -6.89 -18.40 -18.99
CA THR A 144 -6.88 -16.94 -18.92
C THR A 144 -5.89 -16.42 -17.87
N PRO A 145 -5.38 -15.18 -18.01
CA PRO A 145 -4.52 -14.59 -16.98
C PRO A 145 -5.34 -14.28 -15.72
N VAL A 146 -4.67 -14.34 -14.57
CA VAL A 146 -5.18 -13.69 -13.35
C VAL A 146 -4.85 -12.20 -13.41
N ILE A 147 -5.82 -11.37 -13.07
CA ILE A 147 -5.69 -9.92 -13.00
C ILE A 147 -5.63 -9.56 -11.52
N VAL A 148 -4.62 -8.78 -11.13
CA VAL A 148 -4.40 -8.42 -9.72
C VAL A 148 -4.46 -6.92 -9.52
N ASP A 149 -4.92 -6.51 -8.35
CA ASP A 149 -4.96 -5.12 -7.93
C ASP A 149 -4.91 -5.00 -6.41
N CYS A 150 -4.61 -3.79 -5.95
CA CYS A 150 -4.60 -3.40 -4.55
C CYS A 150 -5.47 -2.17 -4.35
N SER A 151 -6.26 -2.18 -3.30
CA SER A 151 -6.99 -1.02 -2.82
C SER A 151 -6.39 -0.48 -1.53
N LYS A 152 -6.12 0.82 -1.51
CA LYS A 152 -5.77 1.56 -0.29
C LYS A 152 -6.79 2.65 -0.03
N PHE A 153 -7.38 2.62 1.16
CA PHE A 153 -8.40 3.57 1.56
C PHE A 153 -7.81 4.88 2.06
N GLY A 154 -8.49 5.96 1.71
CA GLY A 154 -8.14 7.31 2.15
C GLY A 154 -6.99 7.94 1.37
N ARG A 155 -6.80 9.26 1.60
CA ARG A 155 -5.83 10.09 0.87
C ARG A 155 -4.42 10.07 1.48
N SER A 156 -4.25 9.55 2.69
CA SER A 156 -2.92 9.48 3.33
C SER A 156 -2.04 8.45 2.64
N LEU A 157 -0.72 8.60 2.77
CA LEU A 157 0.26 7.67 2.19
C LEU A 157 0.07 6.25 2.73
N ILE A 158 -0.23 6.13 4.02
CA ILE A 158 -0.50 4.88 4.73
C ILE A 158 -1.98 4.85 5.10
N GLY A 159 -2.62 3.72 4.89
CA GLY A 159 -4.04 3.51 5.20
C GLY A 159 -4.46 2.06 5.09
N PRO A 160 -5.74 1.78 5.35
CA PRO A 160 -6.25 0.43 5.18
C PRO A 160 -6.00 -0.06 3.76
N THR A 161 -5.42 -1.26 3.65
CA THR A 161 -4.93 -1.81 2.39
C THR A 161 -5.32 -3.28 2.28
N GLU A 162 -5.76 -3.69 1.11
CA GLU A 162 -6.08 -5.07 0.77
C GLU A 162 -5.79 -5.30 -0.71
N TRP A 163 -5.51 -6.54 -1.13
CA TRP A 163 -5.32 -6.89 -2.53
C TRP A 163 -6.08 -8.16 -2.88
N ARG A 164 -6.37 -8.32 -4.17
CA ARG A 164 -7.04 -9.50 -4.69
C ARG A 164 -6.58 -9.85 -6.09
N GLY A 165 -6.89 -11.08 -6.47
CA GLY A 165 -6.80 -11.55 -7.85
C GLY A 165 -8.16 -11.99 -8.36
N VAL A 166 -8.47 -11.63 -9.59
CA VAL A 166 -9.65 -12.10 -10.31
C VAL A 166 -9.24 -12.79 -11.59
N GLN A 167 -10.02 -13.74 -12.04
CA GLN A 167 -9.79 -14.47 -13.28
C GLN A 167 -11.10 -14.59 -14.06
N ARG A 168 -11.02 -14.62 -15.38
CA ARG A 168 -12.21 -14.82 -16.22
C ARG A 168 -12.77 -16.22 -15.95
N SER A 169 -14.06 -16.31 -15.77
CA SER A 169 -14.77 -17.59 -15.65
C SER A 169 -15.08 -18.16 -17.02
N ALA A 170 -15.35 -19.46 -17.07
CA ALA A 170 -15.81 -20.14 -18.28
C ALA A 170 -17.12 -19.55 -18.86
N SER A 171 -17.94 -18.89 -18.04
CA SER A 171 -19.15 -18.17 -18.47
C SER A 171 -18.89 -16.74 -18.99
N GLY A 172 -17.62 -16.27 -18.97
CA GLY A 172 -17.21 -14.95 -19.50
C GLY A 172 -17.15 -13.81 -18.49
N GLY A 173 -17.66 -13.97 -17.26
CA GLY A 173 -17.52 -13.00 -16.17
C GLY A 173 -16.16 -13.10 -15.49
N PHE A 174 -15.93 -12.28 -14.45
CA PHE A 174 -14.75 -12.38 -13.59
C PHE A 174 -15.14 -12.96 -12.24
N VAL A 175 -14.30 -13.85 -11.70
CA VAL A 175 -14.43 -14.44 -10.37
C VAL A 175 -13.20 -14.15 -9.56
N GLU A 176 -13.38 -13.82 -8.27
CA GLU A 176 -12.26 -13.66 -7.34
C GLU A 176 -11.63 -15.02 -7.05
N VAL A 177 -10.32 -15.13 -7.26
CA VAL A 177 -9.57 -16.39 -7.06
C VAL A 177 -8.71 -16.33 -5.80
N PHE A 178 -8.42 -15.14 -5.30
CA PHE A 178 -7.83 -14.95 -3.98
C PHE A 178 -8.02 -13.51 -3.48
N HIS A 179 -7.91 -13.36 -2.17
CA HIS A 179 -7.96 -12.09 -1.44
C HIS A 179 -7.03 -12.14 -0.23
N SER A 180 -6.36 -11.02 0.07
CA SER A 180 -5.36 -10.95 1.14
C SER A 180 -5.94 -10.84 2.55
N GLY A 181 -7.20 -10.45 2.67
CA GLY A 181 -7.69 -9.82 3.89
C GLY A 181 -7.24 -8.35 3.99
N ARG A 182 -7.75 -7.65 4.99
CA ARG A 182 -7.56 -6.20 5.14
C ARG A 182 -6.55 -5.89 6.24
N TYR A 183 -5.52 -5.14 5.90
CA TYR A 183 -4.56 -4.56 6.82
C TYR A 183 -4.99 -3.14 7.17
N ALA A 184 -4.92 -2.73 8.43
CA ALA A 184 -5.33 -1.40 8.85
C ALA A 184 -4.36 -0.31 8.39
N ARG A 185 -3.07 -0.63 8.24
CA ARG A 185 -2.01 0.29 7.83
C ARG A 185 -1.08 -0.34 6.80
N GLY A 186 -1.34 -0.12 5.53
CA GLY A 186 -0.50 -0.53 4.41
C GLY A 186 -0.25 0.62 3.43
N HIS A 187 0.44 0.33 2.34
CA HIS A 187 0.80 1.29 1.29
C HIS A 187 0.42 0.74 -0.08
N ASN A 188 -0.15 1.60 -0.95
CA ASN A 188 -0.71 1.15 -2.24
C ASN A 188 0.31 0.39 -3.11
N ASN A 189 1.42 1.02 -3.48
CA ASN A 189 2.40 0.38 -4.38
C ASN A 189 2.97 -0.92 -3.79
N LEU A 190 3.12 -1.00 -2.46
CA LEU A 190 3.57 -2.23 -1.80
C LEU A 190 2.47 -3.30 -1.85
N GLY A 191 1.20 -2.93 -1.67
CA GLY A 191 0.08 -3.86 -1.80
C GLY A 191 -0.07 -4.39 -3.23
N GLU A 192 0.10 -3.54 -4.25
CA GLU A 192 0.12 -3.96 -5.65
C GLU A 192 1.28 -4.95 -5.95
N PHE A 193 2.46 -4.68 -5.37
CA PHE A 193 3.59 -5.60 -5.45
C PHE A 193 3.29 -6.93 -4.75
N LEU A 194 2.69 -6.89 -3.56
CA LEU A 194 2.28 -8.09 -2.81
C LEU A 194 1.24 -8.90 -3.58
N ALA A 195 0.30 -8.26 -4.28
CA ALA A 195 -0.68 -8.93 -5.12
C ALA A 195 -0.03 -9.77 -6.24
N ILE A 196 1.03 -9.24 -6.88
CA ILE A 196 1.79 -9.97 -7.90
C ILE A 196 2.53 -11.16 -7.29
N VAL A 197 3.19 -10.97 -6.14
CA VAL A 197 3.95 -12.06 -5.47
C VAL A 197 3.01 -13.14 -4.96
N ASP A 198 1.89 -12.80 -4.31
CA ASP A 198 0.88 -13.75 -3.84
C ASP A 198 0.32 -14.60 -5.00
N ALA A 199 0.03 -13.98 -6.15
CA ALA A 199 -0.35 -14.73 -7.35
C ALA A 199 0.73 -15.73 -7.79
N CYS A 200 2.00 -15.30 -7.81
CA CYS A 200 3.12 -16.18 -8.19
C CYS A 200 3.32 -17.34 -7.21
N GLU A 201 3.21 -17.09 -5.90
CA GLU A 201 3.32 -18.14 -4.88
C GLU A 201 2.20 -19.16 -5.03
N ARG A 202 0.95 -18.72 -5.25
CA ARG A 202 -0.19 -19.60 -5.49
C ARG A 202 -0.05 -20.45 -6.76
N ILE A 203 0.55 -19.89 -7.81
CA ILE A 203 0.85 -20.63 -9.04
C ILE A 203 1.93 -21.69 -8.78
N ALA A 204 3.00 -21.30 -8.08
CA ALA A 204 4.08 -22.23 -7.74
C ALA A 204 3.61 -23.38 -6.85
N ASP A 205 2.67 -23.13 -5.94
CA ASP A 205 2.06 -24.14 -5.05
C ASP A 205 0.94 -24.96 -5.73
N GLY A 206 0.63 -24.69 -7.00
CA GLY A 206 -0.48 -25.35 -7.71
C GLY A 206 -1.88 -24.96 -7.24
N ARG A 207 -2.01 -23.93 -6.41
CA ARG A 207 -3.30 -23.39 -5.89
C ARG A 207 -4.00 -22.46 -6.85
N LEU A 208 -3.30 -21.99 -7.89
CA LEU A 208 -3.83 -21.12 -8.93
C LEU A 208 -3.30 -21.57 -10.29
N ALA A 209 -4.21 -21.90 -11.21
CA ALA A 209 -3.88 -22.20 -12.59
C ALA A 209 -4.28 -21.00 -13.48
N CYS A 210 -3.33 -20.47 -14.25
CA CYS A 210 -3.58 -19.35 -15.15
C CYS A 210 -2.52 -19.29 -16.27
N SER A 211 -2.79 -18.56 -17.35
CA SER A 211 -1.85 -18.34 -18.45
C SER A 211 -0.84 -17.22 -18.19
N GLY A 212 -1.00 -16.46 -17.10
CA GLY A 212 -0.13 -15.34 -16.75
C GLY A 212 -0.74 -14.44 -15.68
N ILE A 213 -0.05 -13.38 -15.33
CA ILE A 213 -0.50 -12.36 -14.37
C ILE A 213 -0.58 -11.01 -15.08
N ARG A 214 -1.59 -10.22 -14.76
CA ARG A 214 -1.73 -8.84 -15.23
C ARG A 214 -1.96 -7.89 -14.07
N SER A 215 -1.31 -6.74 -14.10
CA SER A 215 -1.49 -5.65 -13.14
C SER A 215 -1.41 -4.31 -13.87
N ASP A 216 -2.12 -3.30 -13.42
CA ASP A 216 -2.02 -1.93 -13.96
C ASP A 216 -0.91 -1.10 -13.28
N SER A 217 -0.29 -1.63 -12.23
CA SER A 217 0.82 -0.99 -11.53
C SER A 217 2.15 -1.16 -12.25
N ARG A 218 2.59 -0.13 -12.98
CA ARG A 218 3.93 -0.08 -13.57
C ARG A 218 5.04 -0.19 -12.52
N THR A 219 4.82 0.40 -11.34
CA THR A 219 5.76 0.36 -10.22
C THR A 219 5.96 -1.06 -9.71
N ALA A 220 4.87 -1.76 -9.40
CA ALA A 220 4.92 -3.14 -8.92
C ALA A 220 5.55 -4.09 -9.94
N ILE A 221 5.17 -3.95 -11.22
CA ILE A 221 5.77 -4.71 -12.34
C ILE A 221 7.27 -4.45 -12.43
N SER A 222 7.70 -3.18 -12.32
CA SER A 222 9.12 -2.82 -12.36
C SER A 222 9.90 -3.44 -11.20
N TRP A 223 9.37 -3.40 -9.97
CA TRP A 223 10.01 -4.01 -8.81
C TRP A 223 10.14 -5.53 -8.95
N PHE A 224 9.07 -6.18 -9.38
CA PHE A 224 9.07 -7.62 -9.62
C PHE A 224 10.08 -8.04 -10.70
N THR A 225 10.12 -7.32 -11.83
CA THR A 225 11.02 -7.61 -12.95
C THR A 225 12.49 -7.37 -12.58
N LYS A 226 12.78 -6.26 -11.89
CA LYS A 226 14.13 -5.90 -11.44
C LYS A 226 14.56 -6.67 -10.18
N ARG A 227 13.67 -7.44 -9.57
CA ARG A 227 13.87 -8.16 -8.30
C ARG A 227 14.31 -7.25 -7.14
N VAL A 228 13.89 -6.00 -7.16
CA VAL A 228 14.26 -4.99 -6.16
C VAL A 228 13.04 -4.12 -5.86
N VAL A 229 12.62 -4.09 -4.61
CA VAL A 229 11.60 -3.17 -4.11
C VAL A 229 12.28 -1.86 -3.72
N LYS A 230 12.09 -0.82 -4.53
CA LYS A 230 12.62 0.52 -4.27
C LYS A 230 11.57 1.34 -3.53
N THR A 231 11.64 1.37 -2.23
CA THR A 231 10.81 2.22 -1.38
C THR A 231 11.68 3.02 -0.42
N THR A 232 11.29 4.27 -0.16
CA THR A 232 11.91 5.12 0.86
C THR A 232 11.14 5.03 2.19
N LEU A 233 10.08 4.22 2.25
CA LEU A 233 9.29 4.03 3.46
C LEU A 233 10.05 3.12 4.43
N ASP A 234 10.12 3.53 5.68
CA ASP A 234 10.39 2.62 6.78
C ASP A 234 9.10 1.81 7.05
N VAL A 235 9.00 0.66 6.33
CA VAL A 235 7.79 -0.17 6.34
C VAL A 235 7.48 -0.70 7.74
N ASP A 236 8.51 -1.03 8.51
CA ASP A 236 8.36 -1.54 9.87
C ASP A 236 7.86 -0.47 10.85
N ALA A 237 8.22 0.79 10.63
CA ALA A 237 7.76 1.89 11.47
C ALA A 237 6.35 2.39 11.13
N VAL A 238 5.93 2.33 9.86
CA VAL A 238 4.72 3.02 9.41
C VAL A 238 3.55 2.10 9.06
N CYS A 239 3.80 0.82 8.73
CA CYS A 239 2.76 -0.15 8.38
C CYS A 239 2.38 -1.05 9.57
N ASP A 240 1.35 -1.86 9.39
CA ASP A 240 1.05 -2.93 10.34
C ASP A 240 2.19 -3.96 10.35
N PRO A 241 2.50 -4.58 11.50
CA PRO A 241 3.54 -5.60 11.59
C PRO A 241 3.32 -6.79 10.64
N GLU A 242 2.06 -7.18 10.43
CA GLU A 242 1.70 -8.26 9.51
C GLU A 242 1.91 -7.86 8.05
N PHE A 243 1.55 -6.61 7.68
CA PHE A 243 1.83 -6.07 6.36
C PHE A 243 3.33 -5.96 6.10
N ALA A 244 4.10 -5.43 7.07
CA ALA A 244 5.55 -5.35 7.00
C ALA A 244 6.19 -6.74 6.86
N ALA A 245 5.70 -7.74 7.60
CA ALA A 245 6.14 -9.12 7.47
C ALA A 245 5.83 -9.70 6.09
N ALA A 246 4.67 -9.38 5.50
CA ALA A 246 4.33 -9.78 4.13
C ALA A 246 5.29 -9.16 3.11
N VAL A 247 5.64 -7.88 3.25
CA VAL A 247 6.63 -7.21 2.39
C VAL A 247 8.00 -7.88 2.49
N ARG A 248 8.47 -8.17 3.70
CA ARG A 248 9.77 -8.87 3.89
C ARG A 248 9.76 -10.27 3.28
N ARG A 249 8.70 -11.05 3.46
CA ARG A 249 8.55 -12.38 2.82
C ARG A 249 8.59 -12.27 1.30
N ALA A 250 7.85 -11.32 0.73
CA ALA A 250 7.83 -11.11 -0.71
C ALA A 250 9.19 -10.68 -1.26
N GLN A 251 9.94 -9.83 -0.55
CA GLN A 251 11.31 -9.48 -0.91
C GLN A 251 12.26 -10.69 -0.86
N ALA A 252 12.16 -11.51 0.19
CA ALA A 252 12.92 -12.75 0.30
C ALA A 252 12.57 -13.73 -0.83
N TRP A 253 11.28 -13.84 -1.17
CA TRP A 253 10.84 -14.67 -2.28
C TRP A 253 11.42 -14.21 -3.62
N LEU A 254 11.53 -12.89 -3.89
CA LEU A 254 12.17 -12.36 -5.11
C LEU A 254 13.63 -12.85 -5.28
N ALA A 255 14.35 -13.06 -4.19
CA ALA A 255 15.72 -13.56 -4.19
C ALA A 255 15.81 -15.09 -4.22
N SER A 256 14.71 -15.80 -4.06
CA SER A 256 14.67 -17.25 -3.88
C SER A 256 14.80 -18.04 -5.18
N PRO A 257 15.19 -19.32 -5.10
CA PRO A 257 15.12 -20.24 -6.24
C PRO A 257 13.69 -20.41 -6.81
N ALA A 258 12.66 -20.33 -5.95
CA ALA A 258 11.27 -20.39 -6.38
C ALA A 258 10.90 -19.26 -7.36
N ARG A 259 11.40 -18.04 -7.13
CA ARG A 259 11.26 -16.94 -8.09
C ARG A 259 11.99 -17.21 -9.39
N GLN A 260 13.14 -17.86 -9.36
CA GLN A 260 13.90 -18.22 -10.56
C GLN A 260 13.17 -19.26 -11.41
N ALA A 261 12.53 -20.22 -10.75
CA ALA A 261 11.71 -21.25 -11.39
C ALA A 261 10.35 -20.71 -11.88
N CYS A 262 9.90 -19.56 -11.39
CA CYS A 262 8.63 -18.95 -11.77
C CYS A 262 8.74 -18.35 -13.19
N THR A 263 8.25 -19.05 -14.20
CA THR A 263 8.23 -18.64 -15.61
C THR A 263 6.96 -17.89 -16.01
N VAL A 264 6.13 -17.54 -15.04
CA VAL A 264 4.85 -16.86 -15.24
C VAL A 264 5.05 -15.53 -15.99
N ARG A 265 4.28 -15.33 -17.04
CA ARG A 265 4.28 -14.10 -17.83
C ARG A 265 3.55 -13.00 -17.05
N LEU A 266 4.27 -11.92 -16.70
CA LEU A 266 3.68 -10.71 -16.09
C LEU A 266 3.54 -9.62 -17.14
N THR A 267 2.35 -9.05 -17.30
CA THR A 267 2.06 -8.00 -18.30
C THR A 267 1.25 -6.86 -17.70
N LEU A 268 1.35 -5.69 -18.32
CA LEU A 268 0.57 -4.52 -17.94
C LEU A 268 -0.90 -4.69 -18.37
N TRP A 269 -1.83 -4.36 -17.48
CA TRP A 269 -3.21 -4.04 -17.82
C TRP A 269 -3.27 -2.57 -18.22
N ASP A 270 -3.56 -2.29 -19.48
CA ASP A 270 -3.63 -0.91 -19.98
C ASP A 270 -5.04 -0.34 -19.79
N THR A 271 -5.25 0.35 -18.68
CA THR A 271 -6.56 0.94 -18.32
C THR A 271 -7.10 1.92 -19.38
N LYS A 272 -6.23 2.52 -20.20
CA LYS A 272 -6.67 3.41 -21.29
C LYS A 272 -7.26 2.66 -22.47
N ARG A 273 -6.78 1.44 -22.73
CA ARG A 273 -7.21 0.63 -23.87
C ARG A 273 -8.25 -0.43 -23.50
N GLU A 274 -8.18 -0.95 -22.28
CA GLU A 274 -8.92 -2.13 -21.84
C GLU A 274 -10.01 -1.79 -20.81
N GLY A 275 -10.08 -0.52 -20.38
CA GLY A 275 -11.01 -0.09 -19.34
C GLY A 275 -10.48 -0.32 -17.93
N GLU A 276 -11.34 -0.15 -16.93
CA GLU A 276 -10.98 -0.33 -15.53
C GLU A 276 -10.44 -1.75 -15.26
N ASN A 277 -9.48 -1.86 -14.35
CA ASN A 277 -8.93 -3.14 -13.92
C ASN A 277 -10.06 -3.97 -13.27
N PRO A 278 -10.38 -5.19 -13.77
CA PRO A 278 -11.45 -6.02 -13.19
C PRO A 278 -11.20 -6.40 -11.72
N ALA A 279 -9.95 -6.34 -11.26
CA ALA A 279 -9.59 -6.54 -9.87
C ALA A 279 -9.74 -5.26 -9.02
N ASP A 280 -10.03 -4.08 -9.62
CA ASP A 280 -10.31 -2.85 -8.86
C ASP A 280 -11.53 -3.09 -7.95
N PHE A 281 -11.42 -2.67 -6.71
CA PHE A 281 -12.45 -2.85 -5.69
C PHE A 281 -13.67 -1.93 -5.89
N GLY A 282 -13.68 -1.08 -6.93
CA GLY A 282 -14.77 -0.16 -7.24
C GLY A 282 -15.01 0.90 -6.15
N ARG A 283 -14.02 1.15 -5.31
CA ARG A 283 -14.09 2.06 -4.16
C ARG A 283 -13.21 3.28 -4.43
N LYS A 284 -13.75 4.20 -5.21
CA LYS A 284 -13.08 5.50 -5.49
C LYS A 284 -13.63 6.61 -4.63
#